data_a1dcd29860db335789ba7bb729984374
#
_entry.id   a1dcd29860db335789ba7bb729984374
#
_cell.length_a   1.000
_cell.length_b   1.000
_cell.length_c   1.000
_cell.angle_alpha   90.00
_cell.angle_beta   90.00
_cell.angle_gamma   90.00
#
_symmetry.space_group_name_H-M   'P 1'
#
loop_
_entity.id
_entity.type
_entity.pdbx_description
1 polymer ?
#
loop_
_entity_poly.entity_id
_entity_poly.type
_entity_poly.pdbx_seq_one_letter_code
_entity_poly.pdbx_strand_id
1 'polypeptide(L)'
;MLLQSKKPPGRERELARVLLVDGDLASRLTLKTVLEAGGYFVDSAASAAEAVGKLDESQYALVLSDLQMESPDAGLKVLRHARLMDYKPATALVTTYQNGPTNRKRPVLIKPEDLPGLLSKVADLISQRAARIVERQMKQA
;
A
#
# COMPACT_ATOMS: atom_id res chain seq x y z
N MET A 1 -26.80 21.99 0.60
CA MET A 1 -26.08 21.73 0.42
C MET A 1 -25.35 21.09 0.40
N LEU A 2 -25.60 20.89 0.25
CA LEU A 2 -24.91 20.38 0.10
C LEU A 2 -24.05 19.87 -0.20
N LEU A 3 -24.07 19.61 -0.31
CA LEU A 3 -23.17 19.19 -0.90
C LEU A 3 -22.02 19.18 -0.82
N GLN A 4 -22.06 19.62 -0.46
CA GLN A 4 -21.01 19.71 -0.36
C GLN A 4 -19.97 19.14 0.16
N SER A 5 -20.01 19.21 0.58
CA SER A 5 -18.99 18.40 1.20
C SER A 5 -18.44 17.35 0.27
N LYS A 6 -19.06 17.14 -0.83
CA LYS A 6 -18.58 16.17 -1.80
C LYS A 6 -17.50 16.77 -2.65
N LYS A 7 -16.39 16.05 -2.72
CA LYS A 7 -15.33 16.41 -3.63
C LYS A 7 -15.77 16.17 -5.06
N PRO A 8 -15.29 16.98 -6.00
CA PRO A 8 -15.52 16.69 -7.40
C PRO A 8 -15.00 15.30 -7.76
N PRO A 9 -15.65 14.58 -8.65
CA PRO A 9 -15.21 13.22 -8.98
C PRO A 9 -13.75 13.13 -9.39
N GLY A 10 -13.24 14.10 -10.11
CA GLY A 10 -11.83 14.09 -10.51
C GLY A 10 -10.90 14.18 -9.33
N ARG A 11 -11.26 14.98 -8.33
CA ARG A 11 -10.43 15.15 -7.16
C ARG A 11 -10.39 13.89 -6.31
N GLU A 12 -11.50 13.17 -6.23
CA GLU A 12 -11.51 11.91 -5.50
C GLU A 12 -10.56 10.90 -6.13
N ARG A 13 -10.44 10.90 -7.44
CA ARG A 13 -9.53 9.98 -8.12
C ARG A 13 -8.08 10.33 -7.88
N GLU A 14 -7.80 11.55 -7.46
CA GLU A 14 -6.44 11.96 -7.18
C GLU A 14 -5.92 11.40 -5.87
N LEU A 15 -6.84 10.97 -4.98
CA LEU A 15 -6.43 10.39 -3.72
C LEU A 15 -5.96 8.97 -3.95
N ALA A 16 -4.74 8.71 -3.57
CA ALA A 16 -4.18 7.39 -3.73
C ALA A 16 -4.85 6.41 -2.78
N ARG A 17 -5.15 5.23 -3.29
CA ARG A 17 -5.74 4.16 -2.50
C ARG A 17 -4.64 3.18 -2.11
N VAL A 18 -4.58 2.89 -0.82
CA VAL A 18 -3.55 2.03 -0.24
C VAL A 18 -4.23 0.81 0.37
N LEU A 19 -3.68 -0.36 0.10
CA LEU A 19 -4.10 -1.57 0.79
C LEU A 19 -3.07 -1.86 1.87
N LEU A 20 -3.52 -1.89 3.13
CA LEU A 20 -2.69 -2.17 4.28
C LEU A 20 -3.02 -3.56 4.80
N VAL A 21 -2.04 -4.44 4.83
CA VAL A 21 -2.24 -5.81 5.26
C VAL A 21 -1.40 -6.07 6.50
N ASP A 22 -2.06 -6.32 7.61
CA ASP A 22 -1.40 -6.50 8.90
C ASP A 22 -2.26 -7.40 9.78
N GLY A 23 -1.69 -8.47 10.27
CA GLY A 23 -2.43 -9.41 11.09
C GLY A 23 -2.70 -8.92 12.50
N ASP A 24 -1.95 -7.91 12.97
CA ASP A 24 -2.13 -7.39 14.31
C ASP A 24 -3.12 -6.23 14.31
N LEU A 25 -4.18 -6.36 15.08
CA LEU A 25 -5.25 -5.36 15.09
C LEU A 25 -4.75 -3.97 15.50
N ALA A 26 -3.98 -3.90 16.58
CA ALA A 26 -3.52 -2.61 17.08
C ALA A 26 -2.62 -1.91 16.06
N SER A 27 -1.68 -2.66 15.50
CA SER A 27 -0.77 -2.14 14.48
C SER A 27 -1.55 -1.70 13.24
N ARG A 28 -2.51 -2.52 12.80
CA ARG A 28 -3.32 -2.21 11.62
C ARG A 28 -4.11 -0.93 11.81
N LEU A 29 -4.73 -0.75 12.97
CA LEU A 29 -5.51 0.46 13.25
C LEU A 29 -4.61 1.70 13.32
N THR A 30 -3.45 1.56 13.95
CA THR A 30 -2.51 2.68 14.07
C THR A 30 -2.02 3.12 12.70
N LEU A 31 -1.56 2.16 11.90
CA LEU A 31 -1.04 2.49 10.57
C LEU A 31 -2.13 3.05 9.67
N LYS A 32 -3.32 2.48 9.74
CA LYS A 32 -4.43 3.00 8.94
C LYS A 32 -4.73 4.45 9.29
N THR A 33 -4.77 4.76 10.59
CA THR A 33 -5.04 6.12 11.05
C THR A 33 -3.98 7.09 10.55
N VAL A 34 -2.71 6.70 10.63
CA VAL A 34 -1.62 7.55 10.18
C VAL A 34 -1.70 7.79 8.67
N LEU A 35 -1.94 6.74 7.90
CA LEU A 35 -2.02 6.88 6.45
C LEU A 35 -3.22 7.73 6.05
N GLU A 36 -4.35 7.55 6.70
CA GLU A 36 -5.52 8.38 6.42
C GLU A 36 -5.27 9.85 6.77
N ALA A 37 -4.58 10.09 7.87
CA ALA A 37 -4.19 11.46 8.24
C ALA A 37 -3.26 12.07 7.20
N GLY A 38 -2.48 11.24 6.51
CA GLY A 38 -1.61 11.68 5.42
C GLY A 38 -2.34 11.93 4.11
N GLY A 39 -3.64 11.68 4.05
CA GLY A 39 -4.44 11.98 2.87
C GLY A 39 -4.73 10.80 1.96
N TYR A 40 -4.49 9.58 2.41
CA TYR A 40 -4.72 8.40 1.58
C TYR A 40 -6.04 7.73 1.90
N PHE A 41 -6.62 7.09 0.90
CA PHE A 41 -7.70 6.14 1.12
C PHE A 41 -7.09 4.81 1.52
N VAL A 42 -7.51 4.23 2.64
CA VAL A 42 -6.91 3.01 3.13
C VAL A 42 -7.97 1.93 3.30
N ASP A 43 -7.80 0.84 2.57
CA ASP A 43 -8.48 -0.40 2.88
C ASP A 43 -7.51 -1.27 3.65
N SER A 44 -8.01 -2.07 4.57
CA SER A 44 -7.13 -2.93 5.36
C SER A 44 -7.58 -4.38 5.29
N ALA A 45 -6.61 -5.27 5.48
CA ALA A 45 -6.85 -6.70 5.50
C ALA A 45 -6.03 -7.31 6.64
N ALA A 46 -6.55 -8.35 7.25
CA ALA A 46 -5.90 -8.99 8.39
C ALA A 46 -5.10 -10.23 7.99
N SER A 47 -5.18 -10.65 6.75
CA SER A 47 -4.51 -11.85 6.28
C SER A 47 -4.21 -11.74 4.79
N ALA A 48 -3.34 -12.62 4.32
CA ALA A 48 -3.04 -12.69 2.89
C ALA A 48 -4.28 -13.08 2.09
N ALA A 49 -5.07 -14.00 2.61
CA ALA A 49 -6.28 -14.45 1.91
C ALA A 49 -7.25 -13.29 1.71
N GLU A 50 -7.46 -12.49 2.74
CA GLU A 50 -8.33 -11.33 2.65
C GLU A 50 -7.76 -10.30 1.69
N ALA A 51 -6.45 -10.10 1.73
CA ALA A 51 -5.79 -9.12 0.87
C ALA A 51 -5.91 -9.47 -0.61
N VAL A 52 -5.76 -10.75 -0.94
CA VAL A 52 -5.89 -11.21 -2.32
C VAL A 52 -7.27 -10.88 -2.87
N GLY A 53 -8.31 -11.12 -2.07
CA GLY A 53 -9.67 -10.79 -2.48
C GLY A 53 -9.83 -9.30 -2.75
N LYS A 54 -9.28 -8.46 -1.89
CA LYS A 54 -9.37 -7.02 -2.07
C LYS A 54 -8.61 -6.54 -3.30
N LEU A 55 -7.45 -7.14 -3.55
CA LEU A 55 -6.67 -6.80 -4.74
C LEU A 55 -7.42 -7.09 -6.04
N ASP A 56 -8.23 -8.14 -6.04
CA ASP A 56 -9.01 -8.50 -7.21
C ASP A 56 -10.24 -7.61 -7.38
N GLU A 57 -10.72 -7.00 -6.30
CA GLU A 57 -11.96 -6.21 -6.33
C GLU A 57 -11.73 -4.72 -6.58
N SER A 58 -10.57 -4.21 -6.21
CA SER A 58 -10.30 -2.78 -6.28
C SER A 58 -8.89 -2.54 -6.76
N GLN A 59 -8.63 -1.31 -7.22
CA GLN A 59 -7.30 -0.94 -7.69
C GLN A 59 -6.62 -0.11 -6.62
N TYR A 60 -5.36 -0.43 -6.38
CA TYR A 60 -4.56 0.26 -5.36
C TYR A 60 -3.31 0.86 -5.98
N ALA A 61 -2.93 2.03 -5.49
CA ALA A 61 -1.66 2.64 -5.87
C ALA A 61 -0.50 1.98 -5.14
N LEU A 62 -0.76 1.50 -3.93
CA LEU A 62 0.29 0.94 -3.08
C LEU A 62 -0.28 -0.18 -2.23
N VAL A 63 0.49 -1.23 -2.08
CA VAL A 63 0.17 -2.34 -1.19
C VAL A 63 1.29 -2.44 -0.15
N LEU A 64 0.91 -2.24 1.10
CA LEU A 64 1.82 -2.38 2.24
C LEU A 64 1.42 -3.63 2.99
N SER A 65 2.34 -4.55 3.19
CA SER A 65 2.02 -5.78 3.87
C SER A 65 3.04 -6.13 4.94
N ASP A 66 2.55 -6.58 6.08
CA ASP A 66 3.38 -7.24 7.05
C ASP A 66 3.94 -8.52 6.41
N LEU A 67 5.13 -8.92 6.84
CA LEU A 67 5.76 -10.10 6.27
C LEU A 67 5.11 -11.38 6.75
N GLN A 68 4.84 -11.47 8.03
CA GLN A 68 4.32 -12.69 8.66
C GLN A 68 2.92 -12.44 9.18
N MET A 69 2.03 -13.33 8.83
CA MET A 69 0.64 -13.27 9.30
C MET A 69 0.17 -14.68 9.55
N GLU A 70 -0.74 -15.21 8.73
CA GLU A 70 -1.20 -16.59 8.89
C GLU A 70 -0.13 -17.60 8.50
N SER A 71 0.92 -17.16 7.80
CA SER A 71 2.08 -18.00 7.53
C SER A 71 3.33 -17.12 7.54
N PRO A 72 4.53 -17.70 7.68
CA PRO A 72 5.76 -16.90 7.70
C PRO A 72 6.01 -16.10 6.42
N ASP A 73 5.45 -16.52 5.30
CA ASP A 73 5.66 -15.85 4.01
C ASP A 73 4.38 -15.19 3.49
N ALA A 74 3.40 -14.96 4.37
CA ALA A 74 2.12 -14.42 3.93
C ALA A 74 2.28 -13.09 3.20
N GLY A 75 3.13 -12.19 3.72
CA GLY A 75 3.35 -10.90 3.08
C GLY A 75 3.91 -11.03 1.68
N LEU A 76 4.79 -11.99 1.47
CA LEU A 76 5.35 -12.22 0.15
C LEU A 76 4.30 -12.70 -0.83
N LYS A 77 3.36 -13.51 -0.36
CA LYS A 77 2.25 -13.97 -1.19
C LYS A 77 1.38 -12.80 -1.62
N VAL A 78 1.13 -11.87 -0.70
CA VAL A 78 0.36 -10.67 -1.03
C VAL A 78 1.07 -9.87 -2.11
N LEU A 79 2.36 -9.61 -1.94
CA LEU A 79 3.10 -8.82 -2.91
C LEU A 79 3.18 -9.50 -4.26
N ARG A 80 3.34 -10.82 -4.27
CA ARG A 80 3.38 -11.58 -5.51
C ARG A 80 2.06 -11.45 -6.26
N HIS A 81 0.94 -11.57 -5.55
CA HIS A 81 -0.36 -11.42 -6.16
C HIS A 81 -0.57 -9.99 -6.69
N ALA A 82 -0.14 -9.01 -5.91
CA ALA A 82 -0.27 -7.61 -6.32
C ALA A 82 0.45 -7.33 -7.63
N ARG A 83 1.61 -7.96 -7.83
CA ARG A 83 2.39 -7.75 -9.05
C ARG A 83 1.72 -8.31 -10.29
N LEU A 84 0.76 -9.20 -10.13
CA LEU A 84 0.01 -9.76 -11.25
C LEU A 84 -1.14 -8.86 -11.68
N MET A 85 -1.48 -7.86 -10.89
CA MET A 85 -2.60 -6.98 -11.21
C MET A 85 -2.25 -6.06 -12.37
N ASP A 86 -3.21 -5.82 -13.24
CA ASP A 86 -3.01 -4.96 -14.39
C ASP A 86 -2.65 -3.54 -14.01
N TYR A 87 -3.19 -3.07 -12.90
CA TYR A 87 -2.94 -1.70 -12.46
C TYR A 87 -1.58 -1.54 -11.79
N LYS A 88 -0.80 -2.60 -11.66
CA LYS A 88 0.59 -2.56 -11.19
C LYS A 88 0.81 -1.64 -10.00
N PRO A 89 0.30 -2.00 -8.82
CA PRO A 89 0.51 -1.17 -7.64
C PRO A 89 1.97 -1.19 -7.21
N ALA A 90 2.42 -0.15 -6.56
CA ALA A 90 3.67 -0.20 -5.84
C ALA A 90 3.50 -1.19 -4.67
N THR A 91 4.56 -1.86 -4.29
CA THR A 91 4.50 -2.86 -3.21
C THR A 91 5.64 -2.67 -2.25
N ALA A 92 5.38 -2.92 -0.97
CA ALA A 92 6.42 -2.86 0.04
C ALA A 92 6.03 -3.66 1.27
N LEU A 93 7.05 -4.14 1.98
CA LEU A 93 6.86 -4.84 3.25
C LEU A 93 7.03 -3.85 4.39
N VAL A 94 6.13 -3.92 5.35
CA VAL A 94 6.26 -3.20 6.62
C VAL A 94 6.71 -4.23 7.64
N THR A 95 7.84 -3.99 8.28
CA THR A 95 8.36 -4.97 9.22
C THR A 95 8.84 -4.28 10.48
N THR A 96 8.57 -4.95 11.61
CA THR A 96 9.11 -4.53 12.89
C THR A 96 10.47 -5.18 13.16
N TYR A 97 10.88 -6.10 12.33
CA TYR A 97 12.13 -6.81 12.55
C TYR A 97 13.30 -6.03 11.99
N GLN A 98 14.26 -5.72 12.83
CA GLN A 98 15.47 -5.07 12.39
C GLN A 98 16.30 -6.02 11.53
N ASN A 99 16.17 -7.31 11.80
CA ASN A 99 16.88 -8.35 11.08
C ASN A 99 15.98 -9.00 10.05
N GLY A 100 15.13 -8.22 9.43
CA GLY A 100 14.27 -8.73 8.38
C GLY A 100 15.07 -9.26 7.22
N PRO A 101 14.40 -9.88 6.26
CA PRO A 101 15.12 -10.47 5.13
C PRO A 101 16.00 -9.43 4.45
N THR A 102 17.24 -9.79 4.23
CA THR A 102 18.21 -8.91 3.62
C THR A 102 18.14 -8.92 2.10
N ASN A 103 17.16 -9.57 1.54
CA ASN A 103 17.02 -9.65 0.10
C ASN A 103 16.75 -8.27 -0.48
N ARG A 104 17.71 -7.76 -1.21
CA ARG A 104 17.68 -6.40 -1.73
C ARG A 104 16.64 -6.17 -2.80
N LYS A 105 16.08 -7.23 -3.37
CA LYS A 105 15.05 -7.11 -4.39
C LYS A 105 13.69 -6.81 -3.82
N ARG A 106 13.55 -6.85 -2.49
CA ARG A 106 12.27 -6.61 -1.84
C ARG A 106 12.25 -5.23 -1.24
N PRO A 107 11.33 -4.38 -1.63
CA PRO A 107 11.20 -3.09 -0.98
C PRO A 107 10.74 -3.30 0.43
N VAL A 108 11.53 -2.84 1.37
CA VAL A 108 11.22 -2.95 2.79
C VAL A 108 10.97 -1.57 3.33
N LEU A 109 9.82 -1.39 3.92
CA LEU A 109 9.50 -0.14 4.56
C LEU A 109 9.98 -0.12 5.98
N ILE A 110 9.95 1.05 6.48
CA ILE A 110 10.45 1.45 7.76
C ILE A 110 9.60 0.87 8.87
N LYS A 111 10.20 0.75 10.03
CA LYS A 111 9.53 0.27 11.22
C LYS A 111 8.35 1.16 11.58
N PRO A 112 7.28 0.59 12.12
CA PRO A 112 6.10 1.37 12.47
C PRO A 112 6.35 2.50 13.46
N GLU A 113 7.38 2.43 14.28
CA GLU A 113 7.67 3.48 15.24
C GLU A 113 8.23 4.76 14.59
N ASP A 114 8.64 4.67 13.32
CA ASP A 114 9.09 5.85 12.60
C ASP A 114 7.99 6.32 11.65
N LEU A 115 6.93 6.90 12.23
CA LEU A 115 5.76 7.28 11.45
C LEU A 115 6.03 8.37 10.42
N PRO A 116 6.80 9.45 10.74
CA PRO A 116 7.12 10.43 9.71
C PRO A 116 7.90 9.83 8.56
N GLY A 117 8.84 8.93 8.84
CA GLY A 117 9.59 8.24 7.80
C GLY A 117 8.71 7.35 6.96
N LEU A 118 7.73 6.71 7.60
CA LEU A 118 6.78 5.88 6.88
C LEU A 118 6.00 6.69 5.84
N LEU A 119 5.46 7.84 6.25
CA LEU A 119 4.70 8.67 5.32
C LEU A 119 5.55 9.18 4.16
N SER A 120 6.78 9.55 4.45
CA SER A 120 7.71 9.97 3.40
C SER A 120 7.98 8.86 2.41
N LYS A 121 8.19 7.65 2.91
CA LYS A 121 8.46 6.49 2.05
C LYS A 121 7.25 6.12 1.21
N VAL A 122 6.06 6.20 1.81
CA VAL A 122 4.82 5.94 1.09
C VAL A 122 4.66 6.92 -0.06
N ALA A 123 4.90 8.20 0.20
CA ALA A 123 4.81 9.22 -0.84
C ALA A 123 5.79 8.94 -1.98
N ASP A 124 7.02 8.54 -1.65
CA ASP A 124 8.02 8.21 -2.65
C ASP A 124 7.58 7.04 -3.52
N LEU A 125 7.07 5.99 -2.91
CA LEU A 125 6.65 4.79 -3.64
C LEU A 125 5.50 5.10 -4.59
N ILE A 126 4.54 5.89 -4.13
CA ILE A 126 3.40 6.27 -4.97
C ILE A 126 3.85 7.16 -6.11
N SER A 127 4.76 8.11 -5.83
CA SER A 127 5.29 8.98 -6.87
C SER A 127 6.06 8.21 -7.92
N GLN A 128 6.87 7.25 -7.50
CA GLN A 128 7.63 6.42 -8.44
C GLN A 128 6.71 5.60 -9.33
N ARG A 129 5.63 5.07 -8.76
CA ARG A 129 4.65 4.34 -9.55
C ARG A 129 4.01 5.26 -10.59
N ALA A 130 3.62 6.46 -10.18
CA ALA A 130 3.01 7.42 -11.10
C ALA A 130 3.95 7.76 -12.25
N ALA A 131 5.23 7.96 -11.94
CA ALA A 131 6.23 8.24 -12.97
C ALA A 131 6.35 7.10 -13.97
N ARG A 132 6.33 5.85 -13.48
CA ARG A 132 6.41 4.69 -14.38
C ARG A 132 5.20 4.61 -15.30
N ILE A 133 4.02 4.95 -14.79
CA ILE A 133 2.82 4.95 -15.61
C ILE A 133 2.91 6.01 -16.70
N VAL A 134 3.35 7.21 -16.34
CA VAL A 134 3.50 8.30 -17.31
C VAL A 134 4.51 7.92 -18.39
N GLU A 135 5.67 7.37 -18.00
CA GLU A 135 6.68 6.94 -18.95
C GLU A 135 6.13 5.93 -19.94
N ARG A 136 5.34 4.97 -19.44
CA ARG A 136 4.75 3.95 -20.30
C ARG A 136 3.81 4.55 -21.31
N GLN A 137 2.99 5.50 -20.87
CA GLN A 137 2.06 6.18 -21.77
C GLN A 137 2.79 6.99 -22.82
N MET A 138 3.87 7.65 -22.44
CA MET A 138 4.66 8.44 -23.38
C MET A 138 5.31 7.57 -24.43
N LYS A 139 5.77 6.37 -24.06
CA LYS A 139 6.38 5.46 -25.01
C LYS A 139 5.40 4.89 -26.02
N GLN A 140 4.12 4.85 -25.65
CA GLN A 140 3.08 4.34 -26.52
C GLN A 140 2.52 5.38 -27.47
N ALA A 141 2.82 6.64 -27.21
CA ALA A 141 2.30 7.75 -28.00
C ALA A 141 3.04 7.90 -29.38
#